data_c625ec59ccf8c8f194a12058ae599ecb
#
_entry.id   c625ec59ccf8c8f194a12058ae599ecb
#
_cell.length_a   1.000
_cell.length_b   1.000
_cell.length_c   1.000
_cell.angle_alpha   90.00
_cell.angle_beta   90.00
_cell.angle_gamma   90.00
#
_symmetry.space_group_name_H-M   'P 1'
#
loop_
_entity.id
_entity.type
_entity.pdbx_description
1 polymer ?
#
loop_
_entity_poly.entity_id
_entity_poly.type
_entity_poly.pdbx_seq_one_letter_code
_entity_poly.pdbx_strand_id
1 'polypeptide(L)'
;MKIGILTHSAMSVYYFRLALIRALEKNNHEVIIITPKDDFAIKLQELGYKVCFYDLARSSVNPLVVFKNLLSLKNTLKSLNLDLLQTSAHKSNTTGVIAAKMAGIKYTFGLVEGLGSFYIDDDFKSKLVRMSINLLYKISFKLANGFIFVNESNALFMKNLGLKEEKIKIIKSVGLNLKQFLPLKISTEEKQAFLKEHNMLDKPIVLMISRALWHKGIKEFYEASQILKDKANFVLVGGRDDNKSCAPLEFLNSNDVFYLGARSDIAHLLNLCDIFVLPSYKEGYPRTVLEAQACKKACVVSDAEGCIEAVDNAIDGLICKCKDSKDLAEKIAVLLEDEKLKNTLAQNAFLRAQNYDENIIALKYLDFYRGFINV
;
A
#
# COMPACT_ATOMS: atom_id res chain seq x y z
N MET A 1 19.70 -18.54 9.32
CA MET A 1 19.47 -17.46 10.31
C MET A 1 18.01 -17.48 10.75
N LYS A 2 17.75 -16.92 11.93
CA LYS A 2 16.39 -16.75 12.44
C LYS A 2 15.94 -15.31 12.27
N ILE A 3 14.92 -15.09 11.43
CA ILE A 3 14.49 -13.76 10.98
C ILE A 3 13.09 -13.48 11.52
N GLY A 4 12.92 -12.34 12.19
CA GLY A 4 11.63 -11.85 12.63
C GLY A 4 11.05 -10.83 11.66
N ILE A 5 9.75 -10.92 11.37
CA ILE A 5 8.97 -9.91 10.66
C ILE A 5 7.95 -9.32 11.63
N LEU A 6 8.25 -8.13 12.15
CA LEU A 6 7.40 -7.43 13.13
C LEU A 6 6.48 -6.45 12.42
N THR A 7 5.18 -6.63 12.60
CA THR A 7 4.15 -5.78 12.01
C THR A 7 3.04 -5.44 13.00
N HIS A 8 2.30 -4.37 12.72
CA HIS A 8 1.13 -3.95 13.50
C HIS A 8 -0.18 -4.66 13.08
N SER A 9 -0.17 -5.44 12.00
CA SER A 9 -1.33 -6.18 11.48
C SER A 9 -0.87 -7.37 10.64
N ALA A 10 -1.41 -8.55 10.92
CA ALA A 10 -1.13 -9.76 10.15
C ALA A 10 -1.66 -9.67 8.71
N MET A 11 -2.70 -8.88 8.46
CA MET A 11 -3.23 -8.61 7.12
C MET A 11 -2.13 -8.10 6.18
N SER A 12 -1.23 -7.22 6.66
CA SER A 12 -0.13 -6.69 5.83
C SER A 12 0.88 -7.77 5.45
N VAL A 13 1.09 -8.78 6.30
CA VAL A 13 1.93 -9.93 5.96
C VAL A 13 1.25 -10.84 4.94
N TYR A 14 -0.02 -11.15 5.20
CA TYR A 14 -0.81 -12.04 4.36
C TYR A 14 -0.89 -11.55 2.90
N TYR A 15 -1.12 -10.26 2.69
CA TYR A 15 -1.25 -9.70 1.35
C TYR A 15 0.06 -9.25 0.70
N PHE A 16 1.12 -8.94 1.49
CA PHE A 16 2.27 -8.21 0.95
C PHE A 16 3.64 -8.83 1.26
N ARG A 17 3.73 -9.88 2.09
CA ARG A 17 5.03 -10.40 2.57
C ARG A 17 5.25 -11.88 2.34
N LEU A 18 4.25 -12.61 1.89
CA LEU A 18 4.38 -14.08 1.75
C LEU A 18 5.46 -14.46 0.74
N ALA A 19 5.62 -13.72 -0.35
CA ALA A 19 6.69 -13.97 -1.31
C ALA A 19 8.08 -13.77 -0.70
N LEU A 20 8.26 -12.72 0.12
CA LEU A 20 9.51 -12.50 0.85
C LEU A 20 9.77 -13.63 1.86
N ILE A 21 8.75 -14.05 2.62
CA ILE A 21 8.89 -15.13 3.59
C ILE A 21 9.29 -16.42 2.89
N ARG A 22 8.58 -16.81 1.83
CA ARG A 22 8.94 -17.99 1.01
C ARG A 22 10.35 -17.92 0.44
N ALA A 23 10.76 -16.74 -0.02
CA ALA A 23 12.11 -16.54 -0.55
C ALA A 23 13.19 -16.69 0.55
N LEU A 24 12.94 -16.19 1.75
CA LEU A 24 13.82 -16.37 2.91
C LEU A 24 13.91 -17.84 3.32
N GLU A 25 12.78 -18.54 3.44
CA GLU A 25 12.74 -19.97 3.80
C GLU A 25 13.44 -20.84 2.75
N LYS A 26 13.27 -20.54 1.45
CA LYS A 26 14.00 -21.21 0.36
C LYS A 26 15.52 -21.04 0.45
N ASN A 27 15.98 -19.96 1.07
CA ASN A 27 17.40 -19.70 1.34
C ASN A 27 17.83 -20.19 2.74
N ASN A 28 17.13 -21.18 3.30
CA ASN A 28 17.44 -21.85 4.59
C ASN A 28 17.41 -20.89 5.79
N HIS A 29 16.54 -19.87 5.77
CA HIS A 29 16.27 -19.03 6.92
C HIS A 29 15.00 -19.49 7.63
N GLU A 30 15.00 -19.47 8.95
CA GLU A 30 13.79 -19.63 9.75
C GLU A 30 13.11 -18.27 9.88
N VAL A 31 11.83 -18.17 9.48
CA VAL A 31 11.08 -16.91 9.57
C VAL A 31 9.99 -17.01 10.64
N ILE A 32 9.90 -15.99 11.48
CA ILE A 32 8.85 -15.83 12.49
C ILE A 32 8.10 -14.52 12.24
N ILE A 33 6.80 -14.62 12.04
CA ILE A 33 5.89 -13.46 11.93
C ILE A 33 5.52 -13.03 13.35
N ILE A 34 5.76 -11.75 13.67
CA ILE A 34 5.49 -11.19 15.01
C ILE A 34 4.41 -10.12 14.83
N THR A 35 3.18 -10.42 15.29
CA THR A 35 2.00 -9.61 15.01
C THR A 35 1.01 -9.65 16.17
N PRO A 36 0.12 -8.66 16.34
CA PRO A 36 -1.05 -8.80 17.20
C PRO A 36 -1.94 -9.95 16.72
N LYS A 37 -2.71 -10.53 17.62
CA LYS A 37 -3.68 -11.57 17.30
C LYS A 37 -4.86 -10.94 16.55
N ASP A 38 -5.09 -11.39 15.31
CA ASP A 38 -6.25 -11.06 14.46
C ASP A 38 -6.58 -12.25 13.55
N ASP A 39 -7.67 -12.18 12.80
CA ASP A 39 -8.12 -13.27 11.92
C ASP A 39 -7.08 -13.65 10.85
N PHE A 40 -6.32 -12.69 10.36
CA PHE A 40 -5.26 -12.95 9.40
C PHE A 40 -4.06 -13.67 10.04
N ALA A 41 -3.80 -13.43 11.32
CA ALA A 41 -2.76 -14.14 12.05
C ALA A 41 -3.11 -15.64 12.20
N ILE A 42 -4.40 -15.94 12.40
CA ILE A 42 -4.90 -17.32 12.42
C ILE A 42 -4.74 -17.97 11.05
N LYS A 43 -5.15 -17.28 9.97
CA LYS A 43 -4.95 -17.78 8.60
C LYS A 43 -3.48 -18.04 8.26
N LEU A 44 -2.56 -17.20 8.74
CA LEU A 44 -1.12 -17.43 8.54
C LEU A 44 -0.64 -18.70 9.27
N GLN A 45 -1.16 -18.99 10.48
CA GLN A 45 -0.85 -20.24 11.18
C GLN A 45 -1.43 -21.45 10.45
N GLU A 46 -2.66 -21.37 9.92
CA GLU A 46 -3.29 -22.43 9.12
C GLU A 46 -2.50 -22.72 7.84
N LEU A 47 -1.84 -21.71 7.26
CA LEU A 47 -0.92 -21.86 6.12
C LEU A 47 0.45 -22.42 6.51
N GLY A 48 0.68 -22.75 7.79
CA GLY A 48 1.90 -23.37 8.29
C GLY A 48 3.02 -22.39 8.68
N TYR A 49 2.77 -21.08 8.65
CA TYR A 49 3.78 -20.10 9.05
C TYR A 49 3.92 -20.00 10.57
N LYS A 50 5.16 -19.78 11.04
CA LYS A 50 5.43 -19.54 12.47
C LYS A 50 4.99 -18.15 12.87
N VAL A 51 3.99 -18.04 13.74
CA VAL A 51 3.43 -16.77 14.22
C VAL A 51 3.63 -16.64 15.72
N CYS A 52 4.21 -15.53 16.15
CA CYS A 52 4.34 -15.13 17.56
C CYS A 52 3.45 -13.91 17.81
N PHE A 53 2.61 -13.98 18.82
CA PHE A 53 1.74 -12.87 19.19
C PHE A 53 2.42 -11.92 20.16
N TYR A 54 2.11 -10.62 20.03
CA TYR A 54 2.47 -9.61 21.01
C TYR A 54 1.33 -8.62 21.20
N ASP A 55 1.28 -8.02 22.38
CA ASP A 55 0.26 -7.03 22.70
C ASP A 55 0.64 -5.67 22.12
N LEU A 56 -0.24 -5.11 21.30
CA LEU A 56 -0.12 -3.78 20.73
C LEU A 56 -1.27 -2.90 21.18
N ALA A 57 -1.02 -1.95 22.10
CA ALA A 57 -1.97 -0.89 22.36
C ALA A 57 -1.96 0.09 21.16
N ARG A 58 -2.86 -0.13 20.18
CA ARG A 58 -2.88 0.61 18.91
C ARG A 58 -3.06 2.12 19.08
N SER A 59 -3.89 2.54 20.04
CA SER A 59 -4.33 3.94 20.19
C SER A 59 -3.77 4.66 21.42
N SER A 60 -3.08 3.97 22.33
CA SER A 60 -2.59 4.62 23.55
C SER A 60 -1.37 5.50 23.27
N VAL A 61 -1.48 6.77 23.67
CA VAL A 61 -0.38 7.75 23.75
C VAL A 61 0.12 7.94 25.17
N ASN A 62 -0.42 7.20 26.15
CA ASN A 62 0.02 7.27 27.56
C ASN A 62 1.44 6.73 27.67
N PRO A 63 2.43 7.53 28.15
CA PRO A 63 3.84 7.13 28.22
C PRO A 63 4.09 5.85 29.04
N LEU A 64 3.34 5.64 30.13
CA LEU A 64 3.47 4.44 30.96
C LEU A 64 3.03 3.18 30.20
N VAL A 65 1.93 3.26 29.44
CA VAL A 65 1.46 2.15 28.62
C VAL A 65 2.44 1.87 27.48
N VAL A 66 2.95 2.90 26.83
CA VAL A 66 3.96 2.77 25.76
C VAL A 66 5.23 2.12 26.32
N PHE A 67 5.70 2.51 27.49
CA PHE A 67 6.88 1.94 28.14
C PHE A 67 6.65 0.45 28.55
N LYS A 68 5.49 0.14 29.13
CA LYS A 68 5.12 -1.26 29.46
C LYS A 68 5.11 -2.15 28.21
N ASN A 69 4.50 -1.67 27.13
CA ASN A 69 4.45 -2.38 25.85
C ASN A 69 5.84 -2.55 25.23
N LEU A 70 6.72 -1.55 25.37
CA LEU A 70 8.10 -1.65 24.92
C LEU A 70 8.86 -2.75 25.67
N LEU A 71 8.71 -2.85 26.99
CA LEU A 71 9.35 -3.90 27.81
C LEU A 71 8.78 -5.28 27.50
N SER A 72 7.46 -5.40 27.31
CA SER A 72 6.81 -6.64 26.91
C SER A 72 7.36 -7.11 25.55
N LEU A 73 7.36 -6.22 24.55
CA LEU A 73 7.89 -6.52 23.21
C LEU A 73 9.39 -6.90 23.26
N LYS A 74 10.20 -6.17 24.05
CA LYS A 74 11.62 -6.52 24.27
C LYS A 74 11.76 -7.94 24.79
N ASN A 75 10.96 -8.35 25.79
CA ASN A 75 11.03 -9.70 26.37
C ASN A 75 10.61 -10.76 25.34
N THR A 76 9.54 -10.54 24.58
CA THR A 76 9.13 -11.41 23.49
C THR A 76 10.25 -11.55 22.45
N LEU A 77 10.83 -10.45 21.98
CA LEU A 77 11.91 -10.47 20.98
C LEU A 77 13.15 -11.21 21.53
N LYS A 78 13.48 -11.02 22.81
CA LYS A 78 14.62 -11.72 23.46
C LYS A 78 14.40 -13.22 23.51
N SER A 79 13.18 -13.69 23.83
CA SER A 79 12.88 -15.14 23.90
C SER A 79 12.93 -15.84 22.54
N LEU A 80 12.76 -15.08 21.44
CA LEU A 80 12.80 -15.62 20.09
C LEU A 80 14.22 -15.85 19.55
N ASN A 81 15.27 -15.29 20.16
CA ASN A 81 16.66 -15.43 19.74
C ASN A 81 16.87 -15.14 18.23
N LEU A 82 16.39 -13.97 17.77
CA LEU A 82 16.47 -13.58 16.38
C LEU A 82 17.85 -13.03 16.01
N ASP A 83 18.32 -13.36 14.82
CA ASP A 83 19.52 -12.77 14.23
C ASP A 83 19.21 -11.44 13.55
N LEU A 84 18.04 -11.36 12.91
CA LEU A 84 17.57 -10.21 12.15
C LEU A 84 16.10 -9.93 12.47
N LEU A 85 15.75 -8.64 12.58
CA LEU A 85 14.38 -8.17 12.66
C LEU A 85 14.09 -7.16 11.55
N GLN A 86 13.08 -7.44 10.71
CA GLN A 86 12.46 -6.44 9.86
C GLN A 86 11.20 -5.93 10.54
N THR A 87 11.06 -4.62 10.65
CA THR A 87 9.86 -3.96 11.17
C THR A 87 9.08 -3.29 10.04
N SER A 88 7.76 -3.13 10.18
CA SER A 88 6.93 -2.37 9.24
C SER A 88 5.87 -1.55 9.97
N ALA A 89 5.51 -0.39 9.43
CA ALA A 89 4.67 0.65 10.02
C ALA A 89 5.31 1.41 11.20
N HIS A 90 4.79 2.62 11.49
CA HIS A 90 5.41 3.59 12.39
C HIS A 90 5.75 3.06 13.78
N LYS A 91 4.80 2.37 14.46
CA LYS A 91 5.05 1.84 15.81
C LYS A 91 6.14 0.79 15.80
N SER A 92 6.09 -0.13 14.84
CA SER A 92 7.12 -1.17 14.71
C SER A 92 8.48 -0.58 14.31
N ASN A 93 8.49 0.41 13.41
CA ASN A 93 9.71 1.10 12.97
C ASN A 93 10.33 2.00 14.04
N THR A 94 9.58 2.34 15.08
CA THR A 94 10.06 3.15 16.20
C THR A 94 10.25 2.28 17.45
N THR A 95 9.18 1.94 18.17
CA THR A 95 9.27 1.15 19.40
C THR A 95 9.80 -0.25 19.17
N GLY A 96 9.48 -0.87 18.02
CA GLY A 96 10.01 -2.20 17.66
C GLY A 96 11.53 -2.19 17.45
N VAL A 97 12.08 -1.16 16.77
CA VAL A 97 13.54 -1.00 16.60
C VAL A 97 14.23 -0.79 17.96
N ILE A 98 13.63 0.03 18.86
CA ILE A 98 14.18 0.24 20.21
C ILE A 98 14.15 -1.08 21.01
N ALA A 99 13.03 -1.81 20.98
CA ALA A 99 12.88 -3.11 21.63
C ALA A 99 13.90 -4.14 21.12
N ALA A 100 14.12 -4.17 19.80
CA ALA A 100 15.09 -5.05 19.16
C ALA A 100 16.52 -4.79 19.66
N LYS A 101 16.92 -3.53 19.75
CA LYS A 101 18.22 -3.14 20.29
C LYS A 101 18.38 -3.55 21.74
N MET A 102 17.32 -3.34 22.56
CA MET A 102 17.31 -3.77 23.98
C MET A 102 17.30 -5.30 24.15
N ALA A 103 16.76 -6.03 23.18
CA ALA A 103 16.77 -7.51 23.15
C ALA A 103 18.10 -8.09 22.67
N GLY A 104 19.03 -7.28 22.13
CA GLY A 104 20.32 -7.71 21.64
C GLY A 104 20.30 -8.23 20.20
N ILE A 105 19.24 -7.96 19.42
CA ILE A 105 19.17 -8.37 18.01
C ILE A 105 20.24 -7.63 17.20
N LYS A 106 21.02 -8.39 16.44
CA LYS A 106 22.19 -7.89 15.73
C LYS A 106 21.83 -6.99 14.56
N TYR A 107 20.86 -7.41 13.75
CA TYR A 107 20.45 -6.68 12.54
C TYR A 107 18.99 -6.25 12.63
N THR A 108 18.73 -4.97 12.45
CA THR A 108 17.37 -4.42 12.50
C THR A 108 17.15 -3.47 11.33
N PHE A 109 16.08 -3.72 10.57
CA PHE A 109 15.70 -2.92 9.40
C PHE A 109 14.27 -2.45 9.53
N GLY A 110 14.03 -1.15 9.28
CA GLY A 110 12.68 -0.58 9.21
C GLY A 110 12.17 -0.56 7.77
N LEU A 111 10.90 -0.88 7.55
CA LEU A 111 10.24 -0.73 6.27
C LEU A 111 9.19 0.36 6.36
N VAL A 112 9.32 1.38 5.51
CA VAL A 112 8.41 2.52 5.43
C VAL A 112 7.60 2.41 4.13
N GLU A 113 6.37 1.92 4.25
CA GLU A 113 5.43 1.76 3.13
C GLU A 113 4.63 3.03 2.84
N GLY A 114 4.52 3.92 3.81
CA GLY A 114 3.83 5.19 3.74
C GLY A 114 3.89 5.90 5.09
N LEU A 115 3.66 7.20 5.06
CA LEU A 115 3.73 8.02 6.29
C LEU A 115 2.38 8.11 7.02
N GLY A 116 1.29 7.57 6.43
CA GLY A 116 -0.03 7.56 7.04
C GLY A 116 -0.72 8.93 7.13
N SER A 117 -1.98 8.92 7.60
CA SER A 117 -2.85 10.10 7.61
C SER A 117 -2.34 11.24 8.49
N PHE A 118 -1.60 10.95 9.59
CA PHE A 118 -1.04 11.99 10.46
C PHE A 118 -0.06 12.93 9.73
N TYR A 119 0.48 12.53 8.58
CA TYR A 119 1.34 13.37 7.75
C TYR A 119 0.58 14.10 6.64
N ILE A 120 -0.73 13.85 6.52
CA ILE A 120 -1.64 14.51 5.57
C ILE A 120 -2.49 15.55 6.32
N ASP A 121 -2.99 15.18 7.52
CA ASP A 121 -3.88 16.01 8.32
C ASP A 121 -3.11 17.17 9.00
N ASP A 122 -3.70 18.38 8.99
CA ASP A 122 -3.07 19.59 9.55
C ASP A 122 -3.64 20.03 10.90
N ASP A 123 -4.53 19.23 11.50
CA ASP A 123 -5.07 19.51 12.83
C ASP A 123 -4.00 19.40 13.94
N PHE A 124 -4.24 20.10 15.04
CA PHE A 124 -3.29 20.19 16.16
C PHE A 124 -2.90 18.83 16.74
N LYS A 125 -3.86 17.90 16.86
CA LYS A 125 -3.62 16.54 17.37
C LYS A 125 -2.69 15.76 16.42
N SER A 126 -2.90 15.85 15.13
CA SER A 126 -2.04 15.20 14.12
C SER A 126 -0.62 15.78 14.13
N LYS A 127 -0.48 17.11 14.33
CA LYS A 127 0.83 17.76 14.47
C LYS A 127 1.59 17.26 15.71
N LEU A 128 0.92 17.12 16.85
CA LEU A 128 1.54 16.62 18.08
C LEU A 128 1.96 15.15 17.95
N VAL A 129 1.09 14.30 17.39
CA VAL A 129 1.39 12.89 17.13
C VAL A 129 2.59 12.77 16.16
N ARG A 130 2.61 13.55 15.09
CA ARG A 130 3.71 13.61 14.12
C ARG A 130 5.03 14.00 14.78
N MET A 131 5.02 15.04 15.65
CA MET A 131 6.21 15.45 16.39
C MET A 131 6.75 14.31 17.27
N SER A 132 5.89 13.61 17.98
CA SER A 132 6.26 12.47 18.81
C SER A 132 6.81 11.30 17.98
N ILE A 133 6.19 10.98 16.86
CA ILE A 133 6.66 9.94 15.93
C ILE A 133 8.03 10.32 15.37
N ASN A 134 8.22 11.58 14.96
CA ASN A 134 9.48 12.07 14.41
C ASN A 134 10.62 11.97 15.44
N LEU A 135 10.36 12.28 16.71
CA LEU A 135 11.35 12.13 17.78
C LEU A 135 11.77 10.66 17.96
N LEU A 136 10.80 9.74 17.97
CA LEU A 136 11.08 8.31 18.06
C LEU A 136 11.84 7.79 16.82
N TYR A 137 11.55 8.29 15.63
CA TYR A 137 12.33 7.96 14.43
C TYR A 137 13.79 8.41 14.54
N LYS A 138 14.06 9.61 15.06
CA LYS A 138 15.45 10.07 15.28
C LYS A 138 16.25 9.13 16.21
N ILE A 139 15.59 8.53 17.19
CA ILE A 139 16.21 7.48 18.02
C ILE A 139 16.43 6.21 17.18
N SER A 140 15.41 5.76 16.48
CA SER A 140 15.45 4.52 15.67
C SER A 140 16.50 4.60 14.56
N PHE A 141 16.72 5.78 13.95
CA PHE A 141 17.76 5.99 12.93
C PHE A 141 19.17 5.69 13.44
N LYS A 142 19.42 5.96 14.72
CA LYS A 142 20.72 5.64 15.35
C LYS A 142 20.87 4.15 15.62
N LEU A 143 19.76 3.47 15.97
CA LEU A 143 19.76 2.09 16.44
C LEU A 143 19.65 1.05 15.33
N ALA A 144 18.87 1.35 14.27
CA ALA A 144 18.69 0.44 13.14
C ALA A 144 19.90 0.41 12.22
N ASN A 145 20.10 -0.72 11.54
CA ASN A 145 21.12 -0.88 10.50
C ASN A 145 20.72 -0.19 9.20
N GLY A 146 19.43 -0.11 8.89
CA GLY A 146 18.93 0.60 7.71
C GLY A 146 17.41 0.68 7.67
N PHE A 147 16.92 1.46 6.69
CA PHE A 147 15.50 1.62 6.40
C PHE A 147 15.26 1.40 4.92
N ILE A 148 14.22 0.63 4.61
CA ILE A 148 13.73 0.36 3.27
C ILE A 148 12.52 1.24 3.01
N PHE A 149 12.48 1.89 1.85
CA PHE A 149 11.40 2.77 1.43
C PHE A 149 10.79 2.24 0.13
N VAL A 150 9.48 2.33 0.00
CA VAL A 150 8.78 1.92 -1.22
C VAL A 150 8.72 3.05 -2.26
N ASN A 151 9.12 4.27 -1.90
CA ASN A 151 9.20 5.43 -2.78
C ASN A 151 10.32 6.39 -2.37
N GLU A 152 10.70 7.26 -3.29
CA GLU A 152 11.77 8.26 -3.09
C GLU A 152 11.33 9.41 -2.19
N SER A 153 10.06 9.83 -2.28
CA SER A 153 9.52 10.95 -1.50
C SER A 153 9.59 10.68 0.00
N ASN A 154 9.22 9.48 0.45
CA ASN A 154 9.31 9.08 1.86
C ASN A 154 10.77 8.95 2.31
N ALA A 155 11.66 8.44 1.44
CA ALA A 155 13.08 8.35 1.74
C ALA A 155 13.69 9.75 1.93
N LEU A 156 13.38 10.70 1.04
CA LEU A 156 13.81 12.09 1.14
C LEU A 156 13.27 12.77 2.41
N PHE A 157 11.98 12.54 2.74
CA PHE A 157 11.39 13.05 3.98
C PHE A 157 12.16 12.56 5.21
N MET A 158 12.47 11.26 5.30
CA MET A 158 13.21 10.69 6.43
C MET A 158 14.69 11.11 6.44
N LYS A 159 15.31 11.32 5.28
CA LYS A 159 16.63 11.93 5.15
C LYS A 159 16.65 13.35 5.73
N ASN A 160 15.66 14.18 5.39
CA ASN A 160 15.50 15.53 5.95
C ASN A 160 15.22 15.52 7.46
N LEU A 161 14.63 14.44 7.99
CA LEU A 161 14.42 14.25 9.41
C LEU A 161 15.69 13.82 10.16
N GLY A 162 16.77 13.46 9.43
CA GLY A 162 18.08 13.11 9.98
C GLY A 162 18.50 11.65 9.78
N LEU A 163 17.82 10.88 8.94
CA LEU A 163 18.30 9.54 8.52
C LEU A 163 19.47 9.71 7.58
N LYS A 164 20.58 9.05 7.88
CA LYS A 164 21.78 9.07 7.05
C LYS A 164 21.58 8.31 5.74
N GLU A 165 22.16 8.79 4.66
CA GLU A 165 22.00 8.27 3.31
C GLU A 165 22.45 6.81 3.17
N GLU A 166 23.55 6.44 3.82
CA GLU A 166 24.06 5.07 3.84
C GLU A 166 23.09 4.05 4.49
N LYS A 167 22.09 4.52 5.22
CA LYS A 167 21.03 3.68 5.82
C LYS A 167 19.75 3.64 5.01
N ILE A 168 19.70 4.29 3.86
CA ILE A 168 18.51 4.35 3.00
C ILE A 168 18.63 3.31 1.89
N LYS A 169 17.60 2.48 1.75
CA LYS A 169 17.40 1.61 0.59
C LYS A 169 16.04 1.86 -0.01
N ILE A 170 15.96 2.09 -1.29
CA ILE A 170 14.70 2.20 -2.01
C ILE A 170 14.44 0.88 -2.73
N ILE A 171 13.31 0.24 -2.41
CA ILE A 171 12.77 -0.92 -3.10
C ILE A 171 11.34 -0.55 -3.45
N LYS A 172 11.13 -0.03 -4.66
CA LYS A 172 9.82 0.47 -5.12
C LYS A 172 8.78 -0.65 -5.05
N SER A 173 7.63 -0.36 -4.46
CA SER A 173 6.53 -1.29 -4.23
C SER A 173 6.83 -2.41 -3.21
N VAL A 174 5.78 -3.12 -2.87
CA VAL A 174 5.83 -4.35 -2.05
C VAL A 174 5.74 -5.63 -2.89
N GLY A 175 5.66 -5.46 -4.20
CA GLY A 175 5.46 -6.54 -5.15
C GLY A 175 3.98 -6.87 -5.39
N LEU A 176 3.73 -7.53 -6.50
CA LEU A 176 2.42 -7.96 -6.94
C LEU A 176 2.48 -9.41 -7.42
N ASN A 177 1.46 -10.20 -7.07
CA ASN A 177 1.28 -11.53 -7.63
C ASN A 177 0.73 -11.42 -9.05
N LEU A 178 1.61 -11.46 -10.04
CA LEU A 178 1.23 -11.35 -11.45
C LEU A 178 0.41 -12.53 -11.97
N LYS A 179 0.37 -13.67 -11.24
CA LYS A 179 -0.52 -14.81 -11.60
C LYS A 179 -1.97 -14.53 -11.22
N GLN A 180 -2.19 -13.70 -10.22
CA GLN A 180 -3.53 -13.27 -9.80
C GLN A 180 -4.04 -12.10 -10.64
N PHE A 181 -3.15 -11.17 -11.00
CA PHE A 181 -3.47 -9.96 -11.76
C PHE A 181 -2.86 -10.08 -13.15
N LEU A 182 -3.63 -10.60 -14.10
CA LEU A 182 -3.24 -10.75 -15.49
C LEU A 182 -4.41 -10.32 -16.42
N PRO A 183 -4.09 -9.91 -17.63
CA PRO A 183 -5.12 -9.55 -18.60
C PRO A 183 -5.98 -10.78 -18.94
N LEU A 184 -7.28 -10.67 -18.69
CA LEU A 184 -8.28 -11.65 -19.08
C LEU A 184 -9.19 -11.07 -20.15
N LYS A 185 -9.59 -11.90 -21.09
CA LYS A 185 -10.61 -11.53 -22.07
C LYS A 185 -11.98 -11.69 -21.42
N ILE A 186 -12.63 -10.56 -21.13
CA ILE A 186 -14.02 -10.53 -20.69
C ILE A 186 -14.94 -10.64 -21.91
N SER A 187 -15.93 -11.51 -21.86
CA SER A 187 -16.91 -11.61 -22.95
C SER A 187 -17.92 -10.44 -22.90
N THR A 188 -18.55 -10.18 -24.03
CA THR A 188 -19.61 -9.15 -24.10
C THR A 188 -20.76 -9.49 -23.16
N GLU A 189 -21.13 -10.78 -23.11
CA GLU A 189 -22.21 -11.29 -22.26
C GLU A 189 -21.89 -11.09 -20.77
N GLU A 190 -20.64 -11.34 -20.37
CA GLU A 190 -20.18 -11.16 -19.00
C GLU A 190 -20.19 -9.68 -18.59
N LYS A 191 -19.72 -8.78 -19.48
CA LYS A 191 -19.77 -7.33 -19.25
C LYS A 191 -21.23 -6.85 -19.16
N GLN A 192 -22.10 -7.29 -20.04
CA GLN A 192 -23.53 -6.94 -20.04
C GLN A 192 -24.24 -7.49 -18.79
N ALA A 193 -23.90 -8.69 -18.33
CA ALA A 193 -24.45 -9.23 -17.09
C ALA A 193 -24.07 -8.38 -15.88
N PHE A 194 -22.80 -7.93 -15.77
CA PHE A 194 -22.33 -7.04 -14.73
C PHE A 194 -23.04 -5.68 -14.76
N LEU A 195 -23.16 -5.08 -15.95
CA LEU A 195 -23.87 -3.79 -16.12
C LEU A 195 -25.33 -3.91 -15.67
N LYS A 196 -26.02 -4.98 -16.06
CA LYS A 196 -27.41 -5.25 -15.71
C LYS A 196 -27.58 -5.49 -14.21
N GLU A 197 -26.71 -6.28 -13.59
CA GLU A 197 -26.73 -6.57 -12.14
C GLU A 197 -26.68 -5.29 -11.29
N HIS A 198 -25.90 -4.33 -11.75
CA HIS A 198 -25.70 -3.07 -11.03
C HIS A 198 -26.54 -1.90 -11.59
N ASN A 199 -27.52 -2.15 -12.48
CA ASN A 199 -28.35 -1.11 -13.13
C ASN A 199 -27.53 -0.02 -13.83
N MET A 200 -26.40 -0.38 -14.43
CA MET A 200 -25.55 0.50 -15.20
C MET A 200 -26.00 0.58 -16.66
N LEU A 201 -25.73 1.71 -17.28
CA LEU A 201 -25.95 1.87 -18.72
C LEU A 201 -24.84 1.15 -19.53
N ASP A 202 -25.10 0.88 -20.81
CA ASP A 202 -24.09 0.30 -21.71
C ASP A 202 -23.06 1.38 -22.13
N LYS A 203 -22.18 1.71 -21.19
CA LYS A 203 -21.12 2.72 -21.31
C LYS A 203 -19.81 2.15 -20.78
N PRO A 204 -18.65 2.73 -21.14
CA PRO A 204 -17.36 2.40 -20.54
C PRO A 204 -17.38 2.52 -19.01
N ILE A 205 -16.59 1.68 -18.33
CA ILE A 205 -16.45 1.66 -16.87
C ILE A 205 -15.15 2.35 -16.47
N VAL A 206 -15.26 3.43 -15.68
CA VAL A 206 -14.15 4.08 -14.99
C VAL A 206 -14.14 3.58 -13.55
N LEU A 207 -13.08 2.85 -13.18
CA LEU A 207 -12.99 2.15 -11.89
C LEU A 207 -11.98 2.81 -10.97
N MET A 208 -12.39 3.06 -9.73
CA MET A 208 -11.51 3.43 -8.62
C MET A 208 -11.53 2.35 -7.54
N ILE A 209 -10.37 1.89 -7.11
CA ILE A 209 -10.23 0.92 -6.00
C ILE A 209 -9.39 1.54 -4.90
N SER A 210 -10.03 1.88 -3.79
CA SER A 210 -9.35 2.41 -2.61
C SER A 210 -10.25 2.30 -1.39
N ARG A 211 -9.68 2.41 -0.17
CA ARG A 211 -10.51 2.67 1.01
C ARG A 211 -11.29 3.97 0.82
N ALA A 212 -12.51 4.02 1.31
CA ALA A 212 -13.42 5.17 1.16
C ALA A 212 -13.00 6.37 2.04
N LEU A 213 -11.77 6.86 1.86
CA LEU A 213 -11.17 7.97 2.61
C LEU A 213 -11.07 9.21 1.73
N TRP A 214 -11.40 10.39 2.25
CA TRP A 214 -11.36 11.63 1.50
C TRP A 214 -10.03 11.90 0.80
N HIS A 215 -8.91 11.62 1.49
CA HIS A 215 -7.57 11.81 0.92
C HIS A 215 -7.18 10.81 -0.19
N LYS A 216 -8.07 9.87 -0.51
CA LYS A 216 -7.94 9.02 -1.71
C LYS A 216 -8.51 9.69 -2.96
N GLY A 217 -9.03 10.92 -2.84
CA GLY A 217 -9.61 11.65 -3.97
C GLY A 217 -11.04 11.23 -4.27
N ILE A 218 -11.76 10.75 -3.25
CA ILE A 218 -13.18 10.34 -3.38
C ILE A 218 -14.03 11.50 -3.89
N LYS A 219 -13.81 12.71 -3.36
CA LYS A 219 -14.53 13.90 -3.78
C LYS A 219 -14.30 14.18 -5.28
N GLU A 220 -13.06 14.18 -5.71
CA GLU A 220 -12.68 14.46 -7.10
C GLU A 220 -13.23 13.40 -8.05
N PHE A 221 -13.29 12.14 -7.63
CA PHE A 221 -13.88 11.06 -8.42
C PHE A 221 -15.38 11.27 -8.63
N TYR A 222 -16.10 11.65 -7.57
CA TYR A 222 -17.55 11.94 -7.64
C TYR A 222 -17.84 13.20 -8.47
N GLU A 223 -17.05 14.26 -8.33
CA GLU A 223 -17.22 15.47 -9.14
C GLU A 223 -16.88 15.21 -10.62
N ALA A 224 -15.86 14.42 -10.92
CA ALA A 224 -15.53 14.01 -12.28
C ALA A 224 -16.66 13.15 -12.90
N SER A 225 -17.32 12.29 -12.11
CA SER A 225 -18.46 11.50 -12.58
C SER A 225 -19.62 12.39 -13.04
N GLN A 226 -19.89 13.49 -12.35
CA GLN A 226 -20.93 14.45 -12.76
C GLN A 226 -20.61 15.13 -14.11
N ILE A 227 -19.32 15.43 -14.34
CA ILE A 227 -18.88 16.04 -15.61
C ILE A 227 -19.01 15.02 -16.77
N LEU A 228 -18.77 13.73 -16.50
CA LEU A 228 -18.73 12.69 -17.53
C LEU A 228 -19.91 11.70 -17.47
N LYS A 229 -21.00 12.05 -16.78
CA LYS A 229 -22.16 11.16 -16.55
C LYS A 229 -22.77 10.55 -17.82
N ASP A 230 -22.71 11.30 -18.94
CA ASP A 230 -23.24 10.84 -20.22
C ASP A 230 -22.25 9.98 -21.01
N LYS A 231 -20.94 9.93 -20.60
CA LYS A 231 -19.87 9.26 -21.32
C LYS A 231 -19.43 7.92 -20.67
N ALA A 232 -19.54 7.75 -19.36
CA ALA A 232 -19.04 6.56 -18.66
C ALA A 232 -19.82 6.25 -17.38
N ASN A 233 -19.76 4.98 -16.95
CA ASN A 233 -20.17 4.55 -15.60
C ASN A 233 -18.96 4.70 -14.66
N PHE A 234 -19.16 5.33 -13.51
CA PHE A 234 -18.12 5.46 -12.49
C PHE A 234 -18.37 4.46 -11.35
N VAL A 235 -17.39 3.62 -11.08
CA VAL A 235 -17.48 2.54 -10.09
C VAL A 235 -16.43 2.73 -9.00
N LEU A 236 -16.85 2.80 -7.74
CA LEU A 236 -15.98 2.85 -6.58
C LEU A 236 -16.02 1.55 -5.82
N VAL A 237 -14.85 0.95 -5.59
CA VAL A 237 -14.69 -0.29 -4.81
C VAL A 237 -13.76 -0.02 -3.63
N GLY A 238 -14.18 -0.46 -2.44
CA GLY A 238 -13.36 -0.40 -1.24
C GLY A 238 -14.17 -0.23 0.03
N GLY A 239 -13.63 -0.74 1.11
CA GLY A 239 -14.28 -0.70 2.41
C GLY A 239 -14.19 0.67 3.09
N ARG A 240 -15.13 0.89 4.00
CA ARG A 240 -15.06 1.93 5.02
C ARG A 240 -14.31 1.39 6.24
N ASP A 241 -13.69 2.26 6.99
CA ASP A 241 -13.06 1.94 8.28
C ASP A 241 -13.38 3.03 9.34
N ASP A 242 -12.92 2.85 10.57
CA ASP A 242 -13.16 3.78 11.68
C ASP A 242 -12.29 5.07 11.59
N ASN A 243 -11.66 5.33 10.45
CA ASN A 243 -10.86 6.54 10.28
C ASN A 243 -11.78 7.77 10.18
N LYS A 244 -11.43 8.84 10.91
CA LYS A 244 -12.16 10.13 10.86
C LYS A 244 -12.24 10.73 9.45
N SER A 245 -11.31 10.36 8.56
CA SER A 245 -11.28 10.79 7.16
C SER A 245 -12.12 9.90 6.23
N CYS A 246 -12.91 8.96 6.80
CA CYS A 246 -13.79 8.11 6.00
C CYS A 246 -14.99 8.90 5.48
N ALA A 247 -15.29 8.75 4.19
CA ALA A 247 -16.47 9.37 3.58
C ALA A 247 -17.75 8.75 4.18
N PRO A 248 -18.79 9.57 4.47
CA PRO A 248 -20.08 9.08 4.97
C PRO A 248 -20.76 8.17 3.93
N LEU A 249 -21.51 7.17 4.42
CA LEU A 249 -22.22 6.23 3.53
C LEU A 249 -23.26 6.93 2.65
N GLU A 250 -23.90 7.95 3.18
CA GLU A 250 -24.84 8.81 2.44
C GLU A 250 -24.19 9.47 1.22
N PHE A 251 -22.95 9.97 1.40
CA PHE A 251 -22.17 10.53 0.28
C PHE A 251 -21.78 9.43 -0.72
N LEU A 252 -21.32 8.28 -0.25
CA LEU A 252 -20.89 7.17 -1.11
C LEU A 252 -22.04 6.59 -1.94
N ASN A 253 -23.26 6.62 -1.43
CA ASN A 253 -24.47 6.18 -2.12
C ASN A 253 -25.19 7.30 -2.87
N SER A 254 -24.58 8.50 -2.92
CA SER A 254 -25.16 9.63 -3.64
C SER A 254 -24.70 9.66 -5.09
N ASN A 255 -25.55 10.23 -5.96
CA ASN A 255 -25.22 10.53 -7.35
C ASN A 255 -24.94 9.29 -8.24
N ASP A 256 -24.25 9.54 -9.35
CA ASP A 256 -24.05 8.61 -10.47
C ASP A 256 -22.78 7.74 -10.29
N VAL A 257 -22.30 7.55 -9.06
CA VAL A 257 -21.19 6.64 -8.75
C VAL A 257 -21.73 5.35 -8.13
N PHE A 258 -21.41 4.24 -8.73
CA PHE A 258 -21.78 2.91 -8.23
C PHE A 258 -20.79 2.48 -7.15
N TYR A 259 -21.14 2.66 -5.88
CA TYR A 259 -20.32 2.23 -4.75
C TYR A 259 -20.62 0.76 -4.40
N LEU A 260 -19.65 -0.12 -4.64
CA LEU A 260 -19.79 -1.57 -4.45
C LEU A 260 -19.26 -2.07 -3.10
N GLY A 261 -18.79 -1.18 -2.22
CA GLY A 261 -18.21 -1.59 -0.95
C GLY A 261 -16.91 -2.40 -1.09
N ALA A 262 -16.57 -3.15 -0.05
CA ALA A 262 -15.40 -4.04 -0.08
C ALA A 262 -15.68 -5.28 -0.92
N ARG A 263 -14.78 -5.60 -1.86
CA ARG A 263 -14.88 -6.75 -2.77
C ARG A 263 -13.63 -7.61 -2.67
N SER A 264 -13.75 -8.89 -2.97
CA SER A 264 -12.62 -9.85 -3.05
C SER A 264 -12.21 -10.18 -4.49
N ASP A 265 -13.05 -9.91 -5.47
CA ASP A 265 -12.90 -10.19 -6.89
C ASP A 265 -12.21 -9.04 -7.67
N ILE A 266 -11.23 -8.41 -7.05
CA ILE A 266 -10.53 -7.22 -7.58
C ILE A 266 -9.97 -7.44 -8.98
N ALA A 267 -9.33 -8.58 -9.23
CA ALA A 267 -8.77 -8.90 -10.53
C ALA A 267 -9.84 -8.99 -11.64
N HIS A 268 -11.02 -9.51 -11.30
CA HIS A 268 -12.16 -9.55 -12.21
C HIS A 268 -12.68 -8.14 -12.54
N LEU A 269 -12.90 -7.31 -11.52
CA LEU A 269 -13.36 -5.93 -11.69
C LEU A 269 -12.36 -5.08 -12.50
N LEU A 270 -11.06 -5.27 -12.28
CA LEU A 270 -10.03 -4.63 -13.09
C LEU A 270 -10.09 -5.09 -14.56
N ASN A 271 -10.40 -6.36 -14.83
CA ASN A 271 -10.54 -6.82 -16.21
C ASN A 271 -11.84 -6.32 -16.87
N LEU A 272 -12.91 -6.09 -16.12
CA LEU A 272 -14.15 -5.48 -16.59
C LEU A 272 -14.04 -4.01 -16.94
N CYS A 273 -13.20 -3.24 -16.21
CA CYS A 273 -13.12 -1.80 -16.41
C CYS A 273 -12.38 -1.43 -17.70
N ASP A 274 -12.66 -0.22 -18.19
CA ASP A 274 -12.02 0.36 -19.38
C ASP A 274 -10.88 1.29 -18.99
N ILE A 275 -11.02 2.03 -17.87
CA ILE A 275 -10.03 2.97 -17.34
C ILE A 275 -9.96 2.81 -15.82
N PHE A 276 -8.76 2.79 -15.27
CA PHE A 276 -8.53 2.81 -13.82
C PHE A 276 -8.10 4.21 -13.39
N VAL A 277 -8.62 4.68 -12.25
CA VAL A 277 -8.24 5.99 -11.70
C VAL A 277 -7.88 5.92 -10.22
N LEU A 278 -6.89 6.73 -9.79
CA LEU A 278 -6.53 6.90 -8.39
C LEU A 278 -6.08 8.36 -8.13
N PRO A 279 -7.01 9.29 -7.85
CA PRO A 279 -6.70 10.70 -7.65
C PRO A 279 -6.29 11.02 -6.19
N SER A 280 -5.48 10.14 -5.57
CA SER A 280 -5.07 10.26 -4.16
C SER A 280 -4.22 11.49 -3.90
N TYR A 281 -4.30 12.03 -2.67
CA TYR A 281 -3.49 13.18 -2.24
C TYR A 281 -2.09 12.79 -1.75
N LYS A 282 -1.89 11.53 -1.41
CA LYS A 282 -0.60 10.96 -1.02
C LYS A 282 -0.68 9.44 -0.98
N GLU A 283 0.35 8.80 -1.51
CA GLU A 283 0.52 7.34 -1.45
C GLU A 283 1.93 6.96 -0.97
N GLY A 284 2.09 5.71 -0.58
CA GLY A 284 3.41 5.08 -0.53
C GLY A 284 3.84 4.69 -1.95
N TYR A 285 3.48 3.48 -2.35
CA TYR A 285 3.48 3.05 -3.75
C TYR A 285 2.11 2.41 -4.01
N PRO A 286 1.25 2.99 -4.86
CA PRO A 286 -0.15 2.58 -4.94
C PRO A 286 -0.29 1.21 -5.60
N ARG A 287 -0.55 0.17 -4.78
CA ARG A 287 -0.66 -1.20 -5.26
C ARG A 287 -1.80 -1.38 -6.26
N THR A 288 -2.95 -0.72 -6.04
CA THR A 288 -4.11 -0.82 -6.93
C THR A 288 -3.81 -0.29 -8.34
N VAL A 289 -2.90 0.67 -8.48
CA VAL A 289 -2.39 1.12 -9.79
C VAL A 289 -1.58 0.00 -10.45
N LEU A 290 -0.67 -0.66 -9.70
CA LEU A 290 0.07 -1.82 -10.24
C LEU A 290 -0.84 -2.98 -10.63
N GLU A 291 -1.88 -3.24 -9.85
CA GLU A 291 -2.87 -4.27 -10.14
C GLU A 291 -3.61 -3.96 -11.45
N ALA A 292 -4.01 -2.70 -11.65
CA ALA A 292 -4.62 -2.24 -12.90
C ALA A 292 -3.66 -2.32 -14.10
N GLN A 293 -2.41 -1.89 -13.90
CA GLN A 293 -1.36 -1.99 -14.91
C GLN A 293 -1.09 -3.45 -15.31
N ALA A 294 -1.03 -4.37 -14.33
CA ALA A 294 -0.86 -5.80 -14.57
C ALA A 294 -2.06 -6.42 -15.32
N CYS A 295 -3.27 -5.91 -15.10
CA CYS A 295 -4.47 -6.25 -15.89
C CYS A 295 -4.55 -5.49 -17.22
N LYS A 296 -3.46 -4.81 -17.65
CA LYS A 296 -3.38 -4.05 -18.90
C LYS A 296 -4.46 -2.97 -19.02
N LYS A 297 -4.60 -2.14 -17.98
CA LYS A 297 -5.52 -1.00 -17.97
C LYS A 297 -4.77 0.32 -18.05
N ALA A 298 -5.31 1.25 -18.82
CA ALA A 298 -4.85 2.64 -18.80
C ALA A 298 -5.21 3.27 -17.45
N CYS A 299 -4.23 3.94 -16.84
CA CYS A 299 -4.36 4.51 -15.50
C CYS A 299 -4.34 6.05 -15.57
N VAL A 300 -5.19 6.70 -14.78
CA VAL A 300 -5.10 8.13 -14.46
C VAL A 300 -4.83 8.26 -12.97
N VAL A 301 -3.74 8.93 -12.61
CA VAL A 301 -3.37 9.17 -11.21
C VAL A 301 -3.15 10.66 -10.97
N SER A 302 -3.18 11.11 -9.71
CA SER A 302 -2.81 12.49 -9.37
C SER A 302 -1.29 12.72 -9.40
N ASP A 303 -0.85 13.97 -9.48
CA ASP A 303 0.55 14.40 -9.34
C ASP A 303 1.06 14.35 -7.89
N ALA A 304 0.37 13.62 -7.02
CA ALA A 304 0.73 13.47 -5.62
C ALA A 304 1.93 12.52 -5.43
N GLU A 305 2.65 12.73 -4.31
CA GLU A 305 3.74 11.85 -3.87
C GLU A 305 3.30 10.38 -3.85
N GLY A 306 4.14 9.50 -4.38
CA GLY A 306 3.89 8.07 -4.54
C GLY A 306 3.04 7.73 -5.78
N CYS A 307 2.07 8.54 -6.17
CA CYS A 307 1.30 8.34 -7.42
C CYS A 307 2.18 8.56 -8.64
N ILE A 308 2.93 9.68 -8.69
CA ILE A 308 3.87 10.01 -9.78
C ILE A 308 5.01 9.00 -9.94
N GLU A 309 5.28 8.19 -8.93
CA GLU A 309 6.29 7.14 -9.02
C GLU A 309 5.77 5.85 -9.65
N ALA A 310 4.45 5.68 -9.68
CA ALA A 310 3.78 4.51 -10.24
C ALA A 310 3.39 4.68 -11.72
N VAL A 311 3.40 5.92 -12.23
CA VAL A 311 2.99 6.25 -13.61
C VAL A 311 3.94 7.29 -14.19
N ASP A 312 4.46 7.02 -15.38
CA ASP A 312 5.19 7.98 -16.20
C ASP A 312 4.20 8.64 -17.17
N ASN A 313 3.97 9.95 -16.99
CA ASN A 313 2.93 10.69 -17.70
C ASN A 313 3.05 10.58 -19.22
N ALA A 314 1.95 10.28 -19.90
CA ALA A 314 1.83 10.09 -21.34
C ALA A 314 2.70 8.93 -21.91
N ILE A 315 3.30 8.09 -21.05
CA ILE A 315 4.07 6.91 -21.44
C ILE A 315 3.31 5.63 -21.06
N ASP A 316 2.93 5.49 -19.78
CA ASP A 316 2.23 4.32 -19.25
C ASP A 316 0.97 4.67 -18.43
N GLY A 317 0.52 5.91 -18.53
CA GLY A 317 -0.70 6.45 -17.95
C GLY A 317 -0.75 7.96 -18.08
N LEU A 318 -1.78 8.59 -17.50
CA LEU A 318 -1.92 10.03 -17.44
C LEU A 318 -1.87 10.52 -15.99
N ILE A 319 -1.32 11.71 -15.80
CA ILE A 319 -1.26 12.37 -14.49
C ILE A 319 -2.18 13.59 -14.52
N CYS A 320 -3.08 13.68 -13.54
CA CYS A 320 -3.92 14.85 -13.30
C CYS A 320 -3.42 15.63 -12.08
N LYS A 321 -3.83 16.89 -11.98
CA LYS A 321 -3.55 17.73 -10.81
C LYS A 321 -4.28 17.18 -9.58
N CYS A 322 -3.56 17.11 -8.48
CA CYS A 322 -4.12 16.71 -7.19
C CYS A 322 -5.21 17.70 -6.74
N LYS A 323 -6.34 17.17 -6.25
CA LYS A 323 -7.51 17.95 -5.82
C LYS A 323 -8.17 18.77 -6.94
N ASP A 324 -8.03 18.36 -8.19
CA ASP A 324 -8.64 19.00 -9.34
C ASP A 324 -9.52 18.00 -10.11
N SER A 325 -10.83 18.05 -9.82
CA SER A 325 -11.83 17.16 -10.44
C SER A 325 -12.01 17.44 -11.94
N LYS A 326 -11.78 18.68 -12.40
CA LYS A 326 -11.90 19.05 -13.81
C LYS A 326 -10.75 18.45 -14.60
N ASP A 327 -9.52 18.62 -14.12
CA ASP A 327 -8.35 18.01 -14.78
C ASP A 327 -8.43 16.47 -14.77
N LEU A 328 -8.92 15.86 -13.67
CA LEU A 328 -9.22 14.42 -13.63
C LEU A 328 -10.23 14.03 -14.73
N ALA A 329 -11.34 14.76 -14.85
CA ALA A 329 -12.35 14.49 -15.87
C ALA A 329 -11.78 14.66 -17.30
N GLU A 330 -10.95 15.69 -17.54
CA GLU A 330 -10.28 15.91 -18.83
C GLU A 330 -9.36 14.74 -19.20
N LYS A 331 -8.54 14.23 -18.27
CA LYS A 331 -7.67 13.08 -18.53
C LYS A 331 -8.47 11.79 -18.80
N ILE A 332 -9.57 11.58 -18.09
CA ILE A 332 -10.48 10.46 -18.36
C ILE A 332 -11.12 10.62 -19.73
N ALA A 333 -11.63 11.81 -20.08
CA ALA A 333 -12.26 12.08 -21.37
C ALA A 333 -11.31 11.79 -22.55
N VAL A 334 -10.04 12.20 -22.45
CA VAL A 334 -9.02 11.91 -23.46
C VAL A 334 -8.89 10.41 -23.71
N LEU A 335 -8.89 9.57 -22.65
CA LEU A 335 -8.80 8.11 -22.78
C LEU A 335 -10.10 7.46 -23.28
N LEU A 336 -11.25 8.08 -23.04
CA LEU A 336 -12.54 7.62 -23.59
C LEU A 336 -12.66 7.91 -25.08
N GLU A 337 -12.06 9.00 -25.56
CA GLU A 337 -12.17 9.47 -26.95
C GLU A 337 -11.03 8.94 -27.85
N ASP A 338 -9.85 8.67 -27.29
CA ASP A 338 -8.69 8.13 -28.04
C ASP A 338 -8.38 6.70 -27.63
N GLU A 339 -9.03 5.74 -28.30
CA GLU A 339 -8.83 4.30 -28.12
C GLU A 339 -7.38 3.87 -28.38
N LYS A 340 -6.70 4.47 -29.36
CA LYS A 340 -5.31 4.16 -29.70
C LYS A 340 -4.36 4.57 -28.58
N LEU A 341 -4.52 5.78 -28.05
CA LEU A 341 -3.75 6.25 -26.92
C LEU A 341 -3.99 5.37 -25.70
N LYS A 342 -5.26 5.11 -25.35
CA LYS A 342 -5.65 4.24 -24.22
C LYS A 342 -4.95 2.90 -24.30
N ASN A 343 -4.98 2.24 -25.46
CA ASN A 343 -4.38 0.93 -25.67
C ASN A 343 -2.84 0.98 -25.61
N THR A 344 -2.23 2.04 -26.11
CA THR A 344 -0.77 2.24 -26.04
C THR A 344 -0.33 2.40 -24.58
N LEU A 345 -0.98 3.27 -23.81
CA LEU A 345 -0.67 3.48 -22.39
C LEU A 345 -0.90 2.19 -21.58
N ALA A 346 -2.00 1.47 -21.83
CA ALA A 346 -2.30 0.21 -21.17
C ALA A 346 -1.25 -0.87 -21.47
N GLN A 347 -0.72 -0.95 -22.69
CA GLN A 347 0.34 -1.89 -23.06
C GLN A 347 1.65 -1.54 -22.34
N ASN A 348 2.04 -0.26 -22.31
CA ASN A 348 3.24 0.19 -21.62
C ASN A 348 3.12 -0.02 -20.10
N ALA A 349 1.95 0.28 -19.52
CA ALA A 349 1.63 0.00 -18.11
C ALA A 349 1.80 -1.48 -17.76
N PHE A 350 1.29 -2.37 -18.62
CA PHE A 350 1.46 -3.82 -18.45
C PHE A 350 2.95 -4.23 -18.46
N LEU A 351 3.74 -3.70 -19.39
CA LEU A 351 5.19 -3.99 -19.46
C LEU A 351 5.92 -3.48 -18.21
N ARG A 352 5.56 -2.29 -17.71
CA ARG A 352 6.09 -1.75 -16.45
C ARG A 352 5.78 -2.66 -15.28
N ALA A 353 4.54 -3.13 -15.15
CA ALA A 353 4.09 -3.97 -14.03
C ALA A 353 4.89 -5.28 -13.90
N GLN A 354 5.44 -5.82 -15.00
CA GLN A 354 6.24 -7.05 -14.98
C GLN A 354 7.50 -6.90 -14.09
N ASN A 355 8.04 -5.70 -13.93
CA ASN A 355 9.21 -5.44 -13.08
C ASN A 355 8.88 -5.46 -11.57
N TYR A 356 7.61 -5.57 -11.22
CA TYR A 356 7.11 -5.54 -9.84
C TYR A 356 6.50 -6.89 -9.40
N ASP A 357 6.84 -8.01 -10.09
CA ASP A 357 6.51 -9.33 -9.59
C ASP A 357 6.98 -9.52 -8.14
N GLU A 358 6.13 -10.10 -7.30
CA GLU A 358 6.42 -10.26 -5.87
C GLU A 358 7.71 -11.03 -5.59
N ASN A 359 8.09 -11.97 -6.50
CA ASN A 359 9.35 -12.73 -6.35
C ASN A 359 10.56 -11.87 -6.73
N ILE A 360 10.46 -11.02 -7.76
CA ILE A 360 11.51 -10.07 -8.13
C ILE A 360 11.74 -9.09 -6.96
N ILE A 361 10.68 -8.58 -6.37
CA ILE A 361 10.77 -7.68 -5.22
C ILE A 361 11.36 -8.41 -4.01
N ALA A 362 10.94 -9.65 -3.74
CA ALA A 362 11.51 -10.45 -2.64
C ALA A 362 13.02 -10.67 -2.79
N LEU A 363 13.53 -10.90 -4.01
CA LEU A 363 14.97 -11.02 -4.27
C LEU A 363 15.72 -9.71 -3.95
N LYS A 364 15.15 -8.53 -4.25
CA LYS A 364 15.75 -7.24 -3.90
C LYS A 364 15.90 -7.05 -2.38
N TYR A 365 14.94 -7.57 -1.59
CA TYR A 365 15.06 -7.59 -0.13
C TYR A 365 16.17 -8.55 0.34
N LEU A 366 16.25 -9.76 -0.23
CA LEU A 366 17.29 -10.72 0.07
C LEU A 366 18.68 -10.13 -0.20
N ASP A 367 18.88 -9.52 -1.36
CA ASP A 367 20.15 -8.93 -1.74
C ASP A 367 20.53 -7.75 -0.81
N PHE A 368 19.54 -6.98 -0.37
CA PHE A 368 19.79 -5.93 0.62
C PHE A 368 20.24 -6.52 1.95
N TYR A 369 19.61 -7.59 2.44
CA TYR A 369 20.04 -8.23 3.69
C TYR A 369 21.44 -8.85 3.56
N ARG A 370 21.76 -9.48 2.43
CA ARG A 370 23.10 -10.04 2.17
C ARG A 370 24.22 -9.02 2.27
N GLY A 371 23.97 -7.76 1.94
CA GLY A 371 24.94 -6.69 2.12
C GLY A 371 25.36 -6.43 3.58
N PHE A 372 24.58 -6.90 4.55
CA PHE A 372 24.88 -6.76 5.99
C PHE A 372 25.26 -8.09 6.64
N ILE A 373 24.86 -9.18 6.05
CA ILE A 373 25.03 -10.53 6.52
C ILE A 373 25.98 -11.19 5.55
N ASN A 374 27.27 -11.32 5.94
CA ASN A 374 28.22 -12.11 5.15
C ASN A 374 27.70 -13.56 5.09
N VAL A 375 26.98 -13.90 4.04
CA VAL A 375 26.53 -15.23 3.67
C VAL A 375 27.07 -15.57 2.29
#